data_cf4d9d5155ab2181aa4de73b8aecba68
#
_entry.id   cf4d9d5155ab2181aa4de73b8aecba68
#
_cell.length_a   1.000
_cell.length_b   1.000
_cell.length_c   1.000
_cell.angle_alpha   90.00
_cell.angle_beta   90.00
_cell.angle_gamma   90.00
#
_symmetry.space_group_name_H-M   'P 1'
#
loop_
_entity.id
_entity.type
_entity.pdbx_description
1 polymer ?
#
loop_
_entity_poly.entity_id
_entity_poly.type
_entity_poly.pdbx_seq_one_letter_code
_entity_poly.pdbx_strand_id
1 'polypeptide(L)' 'MNLKDQCKEFKVKLNEIAIELGYTRQYVYMVVGGKRQNNKITSAVYLALEARKNELRKLIG' A
#
# COMPACT_ATOMS: atom_id res chain seq x y z
N MET A 1 1.08 -6.19 13.37
CA MET A 1 1.77 -6.00 12.07
C MET A 1 1.44 -4.61 11.54
N ASN A 2 2.46 -3.83 11.19
CA ASN A 2 2.19 -2.48 10.69
C ASN A 2 1.88 -2.50 9.18
N LEU A 3 1.42 -1.37 8.67
CA LEU A 3 1.00 -1.27 7.27
C LEU A 3 2.15 -1.56 6.30
N LYS A 4 3.35 -1.14 6.64
CA LYS A 4 4.54 -1.39 5.82
C LYS A 4 4.81 -2.89 5.65
N ASP A 5 4.69 -3.64 6.75
CA ASP A 5 4.89 -5.09 6.72
C ASP A 5 3.81 -5.78 5.91
N GLN A 6 2.57 -5.32 6.02
CA GLN A 6 1.48 -5.86 5.20
C GLN A 6 1.71 -5.63 3.71
N CYS A 7 2.16 -4.44 3.34
CA CYS A 7 2.46 -4.14 1.94
C CYS A 7 3.56 -5.04 1.40
N LYS A 8 4.58 -5.30 2.21
CA LYS A 8 5.66 -6.18 1.81
C LYS A 8 5.19 -7.63 1.66
N GLU A 9 4.37 -8.08 2.61
CA GLU A 9 3.84 -9.45 2.59
C GLU A 9 2.95 -9.71 1.37
N PHE A 10 2.08 -8.76 1.04
CA PHE A 10 1.16 -8.90 -0.09
C PHE A 10 1.73 -8.35 -1.40
N LYS A 11 2.99 -7.93 -1.41
CA LYS A 11 3.70 -7.43 -2.60
C LYS A 11 2.99 -6.23 -3.24
N VAL A 12 2.49 -5.33 -2.42
CA VAL A 12 1.90 -4.08 -2.89
C VAL A 12 2.99 -3.16 -3.41
N LYS A 13 2.82 -2.66 -4.62
CA LYS A 13 3.82 -1.80 -5.27
C LYS A 13 3.61 -0.34 -4.87
N LEU A 14 4.27 0.09 -3.81
CA LEU A 14 4.16 1.45 -3.30
C LEU A 14 4.65 2.49 -4.31
N ASN A 15 5.63 2.11 -5.14
CA ASN A 15 6.14 2.98 -6.18
C ASN A 15 5.05 3.37 -7.18
N GLU A 16 4.20 2.43 -7.56
CA GLU A 16 3.09 2.71 -8.47
C GLU A 16 2.07 3.64 -7.83
N ILE A 17 1.81 3.45 -6.55
CA ILE A 17 0.89 4.34 -5.81
C ILE A 17 1.45 5.77 -5.80
N ALA A 18 2.76 5.92 -5.58
CA ALA A 18 3.40 7.23 -5.59
C ALA A 18 3.23 7.93 -6.93
N ILE A 19 3.49 7.22 -8.01
CA ILE A 19 3.36 7.77 -9.37
C ILE A 19 1.90 8.17 -9.65
N GLU A 20 0.98 7.30 -9.32
CA GLU A 20 -0.44 7.52 -9.58
C GLU A 20 -0.99 8.73 -8.83
N LEU A 21 -0.57 8.93 -7.59
CA LEU A 21 -1.04 10.03 -6.76
C LEU A 21 -0.21 11.30 -6.89
N GLY A 22 0.93 11.24 -7.61
CA GLY A 22 1.79 12.39 -7.79
C GLY A 22 2.72 12.69 -6.63
N TYR A 23 3.04 11.70 -5.82
CA TYR A 23 3.98 11.82 -4.70
C TYR A 23 5.28 11.12 -5.01
N THR A 24 6.33 11.41 -4.22
CA THR A 24 7.58 10.67 -4.31
C THR A 24 7.44 9.32 -3.62
N ARG A 25 8.22 8.34 -4.08
CA ARG A 25 8.27 7.02 -3.44
C ARG A 25 8.66 7.13 -1.97
N GLN A 26 9.64 7.97 -1.69
CA GLN A 26 10.12 8.17 -0.33
C GLN A 26 9.00 8.68 0.59
N TYR A 27 8.20 9.61 0.10
CA TYR A 27 7.08 10.14 0.88
C TYR A 27 6.05 9.06 1.17
N VAL A 28 5.72 8.23 0.19
CA VAL A 28 4.78 7.12 0.37
C VAL A 28 5.31 6.14 1.42
N TYR A 29 6.59 5.82 1.39
CA TYR A 29 7.19 4.97 2.40
C TYR A 29 7.11 5.58 3.80
N MET A 30 7.28 6.89 3.92
CA MET A 30 7.15 7.56 5.21
C MET A 30 5.73 7.50 5.76
N VAL A 31 4.74 7.65 4.91
CA VAL A 31 3.34 7.53 5.32
C VAL A 31 3.02 6.10 5.77
N VAL A 32 3.44 5.12 4.99
CA VAL A 32 3.20 3.72 5.30
C VAL A 32 3.93 3.31 6.57
N GLY A 33 5.12 3.85 6.80
CA GLY A 33 5.91 3.59 8.00
C GLY A 33 5.45 4.33 9.25
N GLY A 34 4.46 5.22 9.13
CA GLY A 34 3.90 5.95 10.26
C GLY A 34 4.63 7.25 10.59
N LYS A 35 5.61 7.68 9.81
CA LYS A 35 6.35 8.93 10.04
C LYS A 35 5.60 10.16 9.55
N ARG A 36 4.68 9.99 8.62
CA ARG A 36 3.85 11.06 8.07
C ARG A 36 2.42 10.56 7.98
N GLN A 37 1.48 11.51 7.95
CA GLN A 37 0.06 11.19 7.76
C GLN A 37 -0.43 11.76 6.44
N ASN A 38 -1.12 10.92 5.67
CA ASN A 38 -1.76 11.35 4.42
C ASN A 38 -2.89 10.38 4.10
N ASN A 39 -4.13 10.86 4.24
CA ASN A 39 -5.31 10.02 4.05
C ASN A 39 -5.43 9.48 2.63
N LYS A 40 -5.01 10.24 1.63
CA LYS A 40 -5.07 9.79 0.23
C LYS A 40 -4.16 8.59 0.02
N ILE A 41 -2.94 8.66 0.54
CA ILE A 41 -1.99 7.56 0.42
C ILE A 41 -2.46 6.36 1.23
N THR A 42 -2.90 6.58 2.45
CA THR A 42 -3.38 5.50 3.32
C THR A 42 -4.56 4.77 2.68
N SER A 43 -5.53 5.51 2.16
CA SER A 43 -6.69 4.92 1.48
C SER A 43 -6.28 4.11 0.24
N ALA A 44 -5.37 4.66 -0.57
CA ALA A 44 -4.90 3.97 -1.76
C ALA A 44 -4.16 2.67 -1.41
N VAL A 45 -3.35 2.70 -0.35
CA VAL A 45 -2.62 1.52 0.12
C VAL A 45 -3.59 0.45 0.61
N TYR A 46 -4.60 0.83 1.39
CA TYR A 46 -5.61 -0.13 1.87
C TYR A 46 -6.40 -0.74 0.72
N LEU A 47 -6.76 0.06 -0.28
CA LEU A 47 -7.45 -0.46 -1.47
C LEU A 47 -6.58 -1.46 -2.22
N ALA A 48 -5.28 -1.16 -2.37
CA ALA A 48 -4.35 -2.07 -3.02
C ALA A 48 -4.19 -3.37 -2.23
N LEU A 49 -4.12 -3.28 -0.91
CA LEU A 49 -4.06 -4.46 -0.05
C LEU A 49 -5.31 -5.33 -0.18
N GLU A 50 -6.48 -4.72 -0.19
CA GLU A 50 -7.74 -5.44 -0.36
C GLU A 50 -7.79 -6.15 -1.71
N ALA A 51 -7.35 -5.48 -2.78
CA ALA A 51 -7.32 -6.08 -4.11
C ALA A 51 -6.40 -7.30 -4.13
N ARG A 52 -5.22 -7.20 -3.50
CA ARG A 52 -4.29 -8.33 -3.44
C ARG A 52 -4.85 -9.48 -2.62
N LYS A 53 -5.47 -9.19 -1.49
CA LYS A 53 -6.09 -10.21 -0.63
C LYS A 53 -7.20 -10.94 -1.38
N ASN A 54 -8.02 -10.21 -2.14
CA ASN A 54 -9.09 -10.79 -2.92
C ASN A 54 -8.56 -11.69 -4.04
N GLU A 55 -7.48 -11.26 -4.71
CA GLU A 55 -6.83 -12.09 -5.73
C GLU A 55 -6.34 -13.41 -5.16
N LEU A 56 -5.65 -13.36 -4.02
CA LEU A 56 -5.12 -14.55 -3.37
C LEU A 56 -6.26 -15.47 -2.94
N ARG A 57 -7.36 -14.90 -2.46
CA ARG A 57 -8.52 -15.66 -2.04
C ARG A 57 -9.15 -16.40 -3.22
N LYS A 58 -9.20 -15.76 -4.39
CA LYS A 58 -9.72 -16.38 -5.61
C LYS A 58 -8.86 -17.56 -6.07
N LEU A 59 -7.54 -17.42 -5.92
CA LEU A 59 -6.62 -18.48 -6.31
C LEU A 59 -6.70 -19.72 -5.40
N ILE A 60 -7.03 -19.50 -4.15
CA ILE A 60 -7.11 -20.57 -3.15
C ILE A 60 -8.52 -21.17 -3.09
N GLY A 61 -9.50 -20.34 -3.29
CA GLY A 61 -10.89 -20.72 -3.20
C GLY A 61 -11.49 -21.12 -4.50
#